data_a2b8d03ef2f8a251c03bfd84db2ea348
#
_entry.id   a2b8d03ef2f8a251c03bfd84db2ea348
#
_cell.length_a   1.000
_cell.length_b   1.000
_cell.length_c   1.000
_cell.angle_alpha   90.00
_cell.angle_beta   90.00
_cell.angle_gamma   90.00
#
_symmetry.space_group_name_H-M   'P 1'
#
loop_
_entity.id
_entity.type
_entity.pdbx_description
1 polymer ?
#
loop_
_entity_poly.entity_id
_entity_poly.type
_entity_poly.pdbx_seq_one_letter_code
_entity_poly.pdbx_strand_id
1 'polypeptide(L)'
;MKIRRLERSDYTNLIYLLEQFQASCGIKSIEQGTSNEEHVRQVLLRCEKGGLSYVGEVNGKIKGCILSIIVPDLWMPQTLFLREIAWFVDKDYRGTSMGARLFAAYKKEAELWQKSGRIRAFTMAKLHNSPNFDYEKRGFQYIESQYMSGE
;
A
#
# COMPACT_ATOMS: atom_id res chain seq x y z
N MET A 1 -2.45 15.71 11.98
CA MET A 1 -2.10 14.51 11.17
C MET A 1 -1.75 13.35 12.09
N LYS A 2 -2.45 12.25 11.94
CA LYS A 2 -2.23 11.05 12.75
C LYS A 2 -1.96 9.86 11.81
N ILE A 3 -0.88 9.14 12.04
CA ILE A 3 -0.54 7.89 11.34
C ILE A 3 -0.85 6.73 12.29
N ARG A 4 -1.69 5.81 11.85
CA ARG A 4 -2.14 4.68 12.68
C ARG A 4 -2.49 3.47 11.82
N ARG A 5 -2.69 2.34 12.47
CA ARG A 5 -3.11 1.10 11.80
C ARG A 5 -4.51 1.27 11.19
N LEU A 6 -4.71 0.59 10.07
CA LEU A 6 -6.01 0.50 9.40
C LEU A 6 -7.03 -0.18 10.30
N GLU A 7 -8.22 0.40 10.39
CA GLU A 7 -9.37 -0.14 11.12
C GLU A 7 -10.58 -0.28 10.19
N ARG A 8 -11.51 -1.14 10.54
CA ARG A 8 -12.71 -1.38 9.73
C ARG A 8 -13.52 -0.10 9.50
N SER A 9 -13.60 0.76 10.50
CA SER A 9 -14.30 2.05 10.39
C SER A 9 -13.72 3.00 9.35
N ASP A 10 -12.51 2.72 8.84
CA ASP A 10 -11.85 3.53 7.84
C ASP A 10 -12.29 3.19 6.40
N TYR A 11 -12.90 2.04 6.19
CA TYR A 11 -13.11 1.51 4.83
C TYR A 11 -13.87 2.45 3.91
N THR A 12 -14.95 3.07 4.38
CA THR A 12 -15.73 3.98 3.56
C THR A 12 -14.91 5.18 3.08
N ASN A 13 -14.17 5.84 4.00
CA ASN A 13 -13.29 6.95 3.64
C ASN A 13 -12.14 6.51 2.75
N LEU A 14 -11.59 5.33 3.02
CA LEU A 14 -10.47 4.80 2.25
C LEU A 14 -10.88 4.45 0.82
N ILE A 15 -12.09 3.96 0.60
CA ILE A 15 -12.62 3.70 -0.74
C ILE A 15 -12.60 4.96 -1.61
N TYR A 16 -13.00 6.11 -1.08
CA TYR A 16 -12.91 7.39 -1.82
C TYR A 16 -11.48 7.75 -2.19
N LEU A 17 -10.53 7.52 -1.27
CA LEU A 17 -9.13 7.74 -1.57
C LEU A 17 -8.60 6.79 -2.65
N LEU A 18 -9.02 5.53 -2.62
CA LEU A 18 -8.63 4.53 -3.61
C LEU A 18 -9.24 4.80 -4.99
N GLU A 19 -10.43 5.38 -5.05
CA GLU A 19 -11.03 5.84 -6.31
C GLU A 19 -10.17 6.96 -6.93
N GLN A 20 -9.66 7.88 -6.11
CA GLN A 20 -8.72 8.90 -6.58
C GLN A 20 -7.42 8.25 -7.10
N PHE A 21 -6.92 7.23 -6.42
CA PHE A 21 -5.76 6.47 -6.87
C PHE A 21 -6.03 5.80 -8.22
N GLN A 22 -7.15 5.11 -8.36
CA GLN A 22 -7.56 4.47 -9.63
C GLN A 22 -7.57 5.48 -10.78
N ALA A 23 -8.15 6.65 -10.56
CA ALA A 23 -8.28 7.69 -11.58
C ALA A 23 -6.93 8.32 -11.99
N SER A 24 -5.89 8.17 -11.19
CA SER A 24 -4.60 8.83 -11.38
C SER A 24 -3.39 7.89 -11.44
N CYS A 25 -3.62 6.58 -11.53
CA CYS A 25 -2.52 5.60 -11.45
C CYS A 25 -1.62 5.57 -12.70
N GLY A 26 -2.02 6.21 -13.80
CA GLY A 26 -1.22 6.25 -15.03
C GLY A 26 -1.34 5.00 -15.89
N ILE A 27 -2.24 4.09 -15.57
CA ILE A 27 -2.50 2.86 -16.32
C ILE A 27 -3.90 2.98 -16.91
N LYS A 28 -3.98 3.20 -18.23
CA LYS A 28 -5.21 3.53 -18.94
C LYS A 28 -6.36 2.55 -18.68
N SER A 29 -6.09 1.26 -18.76
CA SER A 29 -7.11 0.23 -18.54
C SER A 29 -7.67 0.27 -17.10
N ILE A 30 -6.84 0.63 -16.13
CA ILE A 30 -7.26 0.78 -14.73
C ILE A 30 -8.04 2.08 -14.54
N GLU A 31 -7.56 3.18 -15.09
CA GLU A 31 -8.22 4.49 -14.98
C GLU A 31 -9.61 4.49 -15.61
N GLN A 32 -9.79 3.74 -16.68
CA GLN A 32 -11.09 3.61 -17.38
C GLN A 32 -11.97 2.49 -16.82
N GLY A 33 -11.46 1.73 -15.86
CA GLY A 33 -12.19 0.63 -15.25
C GLY A 33 -13.27 1.11 -14.27
N THR A 34 -14.18 0.21 -13.96
CA THR A 34 -15.17 0.43 -12.91
C THR A 34 -14.64 -0.10 -11.57
N SER A 35 -15.27 0.33 -10.48
CA SER A 35 -14.93 -0.13 -9.14
C SER A 35 -16.13 -0.86 -8.54
N ASN A 36 -15.86 -1.99 -7.89
CA ASN A 36 -16.86 -2.75 -7.14
C ASN A 36 -16.57 -2.56 -5.66
N GLU A 37 -17.45 -1.87 -4.95
CA GLU A 37 -17.25 -1.53 -3.54
C GLU A 37 -17.11 -2.77 -2.66
N GLU A 38 -17.95 -3.79 -2.88
CA GLU A 38 -17.88 -5.03 -2.09
C GLU A 38 -16.53 -5.72 -2.27
N HIS A 39 -16.02 -5.79 -3.50
CA HIS A 39 -14.70 -6.35 -3.77
C HIS A 39 -13.60 -5.55 -3.06
N VAL A 40 -13.65 -4.22 -3.15
CA VAL A 40 -12.66 -3.36 -2.49
C VAL A 40 -12.69 -3.58 -0.97
N ARG A 41 -13.88 -3.69 -0.38
CA ARG A 41 -14.00 -3.99 1.06
C ARG A 41 -13.35 -5.33 1.43
N GLN A 42 -13.47 -6.35 0.60
CA GLN A 42 -12.81 -7.64 0.82
C GLN A 42 -11.29 -7.52 0.75
N VAL A 43 -10.78 -6.73 -0.20
CA VAL A 43 -9.33 -6.44 -0.27
C VAL A 43 -8.87 -5.71 0.99
N LEU A 44 -9.62 -4.71 1.44
CA LEU A 44 -9.29 -3.95 2.66
C LEU A 44 -9.31 -4.84 3.90
N LEU A 45 -10.25 -5.78 3.98
CA LEU A 45 -10.29 -6.76 5.07
C LEU A 45 -9.00 -7.60 5.08
N ARG A 46 -8.52 -8.03 3.92
CA ARG A 46 -7.23 -8.72 3.80
C ARG A 46 -6.07 -7.85 4.25
N CYS A 47 -6.08 -6.56 3.89
CA CYS A 47 -5.04 -5.61 4.29
C CYS A 47 -5.04 -5.38 5.81
N GLU A 48 -6.20 -5.38 6.43
CA GLU A 48 -6.34 -5.18 7.86
C GLU A 48 -5.98 -6.44 8.66
N LYS A 49 -6.52 -7.59 8.29
CA LYS A 49 -6.40 -8.85 9.05
C LYS A 49 -5.26 -9.74 8.56
N GLY A 50 -4.98 -9.75 7.27
CA GLY A 50 -3.95 -10.58 6.63
C GLY A 50 -2.80 -9.78 6.04
N GLY A 51 -2.47 -8.64 6.62
CA GLY A 51 -1.41 -7.78 6.16
C GLY A 51 -0.98 -6.77 7.20
N LEU A 52 -0.21 -5.80 6.77
CA LEU A 52 0.23 -4.67 7.59
C LEU A 52 -0.13 -3.40 6.84
N SER A 53 -1.02 -2.60 7.40
CA SER A 53 -1.54 -1.42 6.70
C SER A 53 -1.72 -0.24 7.64
N TYR A 54 -1.37 0.94 7.15
CA TYR A 54 -1.48 2.19 7.89
C TYR A 54 -2.27 3.21 7.11
N VAL A 55 -2.93 4.10 7.82
CA VAL A 55 -3.67 5.24 7.27
C VAL A 55 -3.16 6.54 7.88
N GLY A 56 -3.28 7.60 7.09
CA GLY A 56 -3.02 8.97 7.54
C GLY A 56 -4.34 9.71 7.68
N GLU A 57 -4.64 10.13 8.90
CA GLU A 57 -5.88 10.82 9.24
C GLU A 57 -5.64 12.30 9.48
N VAL A 58 -6.49 13.13 8.90
CA VAL A 58 -6.51 14.58 9.12
C VAL A 58 -7.97 15.00 9.34
N ASN A 59 -8.25 15.61 10.48
CA ASN A 59 -9.60 16.06 10.82
C ASN A 59 -10.67 14.97 10.66
N GLY A 60 -10.36 13.75 11.09
CA GLY A 60 -11.28 12.62 11.01
C GLY A 60 -11.44 12.00 9.62
N LYS A 61 -10.68 12.44 8.63
CA LYS A 61 -10.71 11.92 7.26
C LYS A 61 -9.41 11.22 6.90
N ILE A 62 -9.51 10.13 6.14
CA ILE A 62 -8.34 9.42 5.63
C ILE A 62 -7.81 10.15 4.39
N LYS A 63 -6.57 10.60 4.46
CA LYS A 63 -5.91 11.37 3.39
C LYS A 63 -4.67 10.69 2.83
N GLY A 64 -4.32 9.54 3.36
CA GLY A 64 -3.24 8.73 2.84
C GLY A 64 -3.32 7.31 3.36
N CYS A 65 -2.68 6.39 2.67
CA CYS A 65 -2.59 4.99 3.09
C CYS A 65 -1.34 4.33 2.57
N ILE A 66 -0.92 3.28 3.27
CA ILE A 66 -0.01 2.26 2.77
C ILE A 66 -0.62 0.92 3.13
N LEU A 67 -0.95 0.13 2.11
CA LEU A 67 -1.68 -1.12 2.24
C LEU A 67 -0.81 -2.28 1.78
N SER A 68 -0.84 -3.37 2.52
CA SER A 68 -0.11 -4.57 2.17
C SER A 68 -0.87 -5.83 2.57
N ILE A 69 -0.51 -6.93 1.94
CA ILE A 69 -1.05 -8.26 2.23
C ILE A 69 0.09 -9.26 2.43
N ILE A 70 -0.15 -10.27 3.25
CA ILE A 70 0.77 -11.39 3.38
C ILE A 70 0.49 -12.37 2.23
N VAL A 71 1.56 -12.77 1.52
CA VAL A 71 1.48 -13.75 0.45
C VAL A 71 2.51 -14.86 0.68
N PRO A 72 2.14 -16.13 0.43
CA PRO A 72 3.11 -17.21 0.51
C PRO A 72 4.07 -17.17 -0.67
N ASP A 73 5.25 -17.73 -0.45
CA ASP A 73 6.22 -18.00 -1.51
C ASP A 73 5.65 -19.00 -2.54
N LEU A 74 6.17 -18.94 -3.76
CA LEU A 74 5.80 -19.88 -4.81
C LEU A 74 6.14 -21.32 -4.45
N TRP A 75 7.27 -21.51 -3.77
CA TRP A 75 7.84 -22.85 -3.52
C TRP A 75 7.51 -23.42 -2.15
N MET A 76 7.23 -22.57 -1.16
CA MET A 76 7.06 -23.02 0.23
C MET A 76 5.90 -22.26 0.90
N PRO A 77 4.81 -22.95 1.29
CA PRO A 77 3.63 -22.28 1.83
C PRO A 77 3.86 -21.60 3.18
N GLN A 78 4.87 -22.02 3.94
CA GLN A 78 5.20 -21.41 5.23
C GLN A 78 6.12 -20.20 5.11
N THR A 79 6.74 -19.98 3.96
CA THR A 79 7.58 -18.82 3.71
C THR A 79 6.68 -17.66 3.28
N LEU A 80 6.51 -16.67 4.12
CA LEU A 80 5.56 -15.59 3.92
C LEU A 80 6.29 -14.29 3.61
N PHE A 81 5.75 -13.55 2.65
CA PHE A 81 6.20 -12.20 2.30
C PHE A 81 5.08 -11.21 2.57
N LEU A 82 5.45 -10.00 2.92
CA LEU A 82 4.52 -8.88 2.99
C LEU A 82 4.67 -8.08 1.70
N ARG A 83 3.60 -7.97 0.94
CA ARG A 83 3.58 -7.27 -0.34
C ARG A 83 2.77 -5.99 -0.24
N GLU A 84 3.40 -4.86 -0.47
CA GLU A 84 2.68 -3.59 -0.61
C GLU A 84 1.85 -3.62 -1.89
N ILE A 85 0.60 -3.19 -1.80
CA ILE A 85 -0.32 -3.14 -2.94
C ILE A 85 -0.77 -1.72 -3.26
N ALA A 86 -0.68 -0.79 -2.32
CA ALA A 86 -1.01 0.61 -2.55
C ALA A 86 -0.30 1.49 -1.52
N TRP A 87 0.36 2.52 -1.99
CA TRP A 87 0.88 3.60 -1.17
C TRP A 87 0.49 4.90 -1.86
N PHE A 88 -0.50 5.58 -1.31
CA PHE A 88 -1.14 6.72 -1.96
C PHE A 88 -1.47 7.82 -0.94
N VAL A 89 -1.27 9.06 -1.35
CA VAL A 89 -1.61 10.25 -0.58
C VAL A 89 -2.53 11.12 -1.44
N ASP A 90 -3.62 11.61 -0.82
CA ASP A 90 -4.54 12.55 -1.43
C ASP A 90 -3.75 13.71 -2.05
N LYS A 91 -4.13 14.11 -3.27
CA LYS A 91 -3.43 15.15 -4.03
C LYS A 91 -3.24 16.45 -3.26
N ASP A 92 -4.20 16.79 -2.40
CA ASP A 92 -4.16 18.02 -1.60
C ASP A 92 -3.20 17.94 -0.41
N TYR A 93 -2.71 16.74 -0.12
CA TYR A 93 -1.77 16.47 0.98
C TYR A 93 -0.39 16.01 0.49
N ARG A 94 -0.18 15.98 -0.82
CA ARG A 94 1.15 15.74 -1.39
C ARG A 94 2.05 16.94 -1.11
N GLY A 95 3.34 16.67 -0.90
CA GLY A 95 4.28 17.70 -0.45
C GLY A 95 4.27 17.94 1.05
N THR A 96 3.36 17.28 1.78
CA THR A 96 3.40 17.21 3.25
C THR A 96 4.25 16.02 3.70
N SER A 97 4.42 15.87 5.01
CA SER A 97 5.16 14.72 5.57
C SER A 97 4.37 13.40 5.58
N MET A 98 3.11 13.39 5.12
CA MET A 98 2.22 12.23 5.27
C MET A 98 2.80 10.97 4.62
N GLY A 99 3.22 11.06 3.35
CA GLY A 99 3.76 9.90 2.64
C GLY A 99 4.99 9.31 3.34
N ALA A 100 5.92 10.17 3.74
CA ALA A 100 7.13 9.74 4.45
C ALA A 100 6.81 9.11 5.81
N ARG A 101 5.85 9.66 6.54
CA ARG A 101 5.46 9.12 7.85
C ARG A 101 4.73 7.78 7.74
N LEU A 102 3.88 7.63 6.71
CA LEU A 102 3.24 6.35 6.39
C LEU A 102 4.29 5.27 6.11
N PHE A 103 5.23 5.58 5.24
CA PHE A 103 6.31 4.66 4.90
C PHE A 103 7.17 4.31 6.12
N ALA A 104 7.53 5.29 6.93
CA ALA A 104 8.34 5.07 8.13
C ALA A 104 7.64 4.14 9.13
N ALA A 105 6.35 4.34 9.37
CA ALA A 105 5.56 3.48 10.27
C ALA A 105 5.48 2.05 9.74
N TYR A 106 5.17 1.90 8.45
CA TYR A 106 5.10 0.61 7.78
C TYR A 106 6.45 -0.13 7.85
N LYS A 107 7.52 0.54 7.44
CA LYS A 107 8.86 -0.06 7.40
C LYS A 107 9.31 -0.53 8.78
N LYS A 108 9.10 0.30 9.79
CA LYS A 108 9.48 -0.02 11.18
C LYS A 108 8.81 -1.30 11.67
N GLU A 109 7.50 -1.43 11.47
CA GLU A 109 6.76 -2.62 11.90
C GLU A 109 7.09 -3.84 11.03
N ALA A 110 7.23 -3.68 9.73
CA ALA A 110 7.61 -4.75 8.82
C ALA A 110 8.99 -5.33 9.17
N GLU A 111 9.95 -4.49 9.54
CA GLU A 111 11.27 -4.94 10.01
C GLU A 111 11.17 -5.74 11.31
N LEU A 112 10.28 -5.37 12.22
CA LEU A 112 10.02 -6.15 13.44
C LEU A 112 9.43 -7.52 13.11
N TRP A 113 8.49 -7.59 12.17
CA TRP A 113 7.92 -8.85 11.70
C TRP A 113 8.98 -9.74 11.05
N GLN A 114 9.89 -9.14 10.30
CA GLN A 114 10.99 -9.87 9.68
C GLN A 114 11.96 -10.44 10.73
N LYS A 115 12.32 -9.64 11.73
CA LYS A 115 13.20 -10.09 12.82
C LYS A 115 12.57 -11.21 13.65
N SER A 116 11.26 -11.16 13.88
CA SER A 116 10.54 -12.19 14.66
C SER A 116 10.30 -13.47 13.86
N GLY A 117 10.59 -13.49 12.55
CA GLY A 117 10.35 -14.63 11.69
C GLY A 117 8.91 -14.72 11.19
N ARG A 118 8.05 -13.74 11.48
CA ARG A 118 6.66 -13.71 11.01
C ARG A 118 6.58 -13.59 9.49
N ILE A 119 7.49 -12.83 8.89
CA ILE A 119 7.66 -12.74 7.45
C ILE A 119 9.14 -12.93 7.10
N ARG A 120 9.40 -13.43 5.89
CA ARG A 120 10.76 -13.55 5.35
C ARG A 120 11.31 -12.19 4.94
N ALA A 121 10.49 -11.43 4.23
CA ALA A 121 10.83 -10.12 3.73
C ALA A 121 9.55 -9.35 3.39
N PHE A 122 9.69 -8.08 3.07
CA PHE A 122 8.60 -7.25 2.59
C PHE A 122 9.03 -6.52 1.32
N THR A 123 8.08 -6.33 0.41
CA THR A 123 8.34 -5.77 -0.90
C THR A 123 7.53 -4.50 -1.12
N MET A 124 8.10 -3.58 -1.89
CA MET A 124 7.47 -2.34 -2.32
C MET A 124 7.44 -2.31 -3.84
N ALA A 125 6.38 -1.75 -4.40
CA ALA A 125 6.27 -1.52 -5.82
C ALA A 125 6.28 -0.02 -6.13
N LYS A 126 6.65 0.33 -7.36
CA LYS A 126 6.69 1.70 -7.83
C LYS A 126 6.04 1.77 -9.20
N LEU A 127 4.93 2.51 -9.32
CA LEU A 127 4.33 2.80 -10.60
C LEU A 127 5.23 3.74 -11.40
N HIS A 128 5.16 3.65 -12.74
CA HIS A 128 5.98 4.44 -13.64
C HIS A 128 5.80 5.96 -13.47
N ASN A 129 4.62 6.40 -13.00
CA ASN A 129 4.29 7.80 -12.74
C ASN A 129 4.36 8.20 -11.26
N SER A 130 4.88 7.32 -10.41
CA SER A 130 5.05 7.63 -8.98
C SER A 130 6.11 8.71 -8.77
N PRO A 131 6.03 9.49 -7.67
CA PRO A 131 7.12 10.37 -7.28
C PRO A 131 8.45 9.63 -7.18
N ASN A 132 9.53 10.34 -7.45
CA ASN A 132 10.86 9.76 -7.37
C ASN A 132 11.19 9.42 -5.91
N PHE A 133 11.33 8.12 -5.62
CA PHE A 133 11.63 7.60 -4.30
C PHE A 133 12.73 6.54 -4.43
N ASP A 134 13.84 6.76 -3.76
CA ASP A 134 15.00 5.89 -3.86
C ASP A 134 14.92 4.78 -2.81
N TYR A 135 14.36 3.64 -3.21
CA TYR A 135 14.25 2.47 -2.34
C TYR A 135 15.62 1.87 -2.00
N GLU A 136 16.57 1.90 -2.93
CA GLU A 136 17.89 1.30 -2.71
C GLU A 136 18.65 2.00 -1.61
N LYS A 137 18.56 3.33 -1.52
CA LYS A 137 19.14 4.09 -0.39
C LYS A 137 18.48 3.76 0.95
N ARG A 138 17.33 3.12 0.94
CA ARG A 138 16.59 2.75 2.14
C ARG A 138 16.68 1.27 2.47
N GLY A 139 17.64 0.57 1.87
CA GLY A 139 17.95 -0.82 2.18
C GLY A 139 17.16 -1.84 1.36
N PHE A 140 16.47 -1.42 0.31
CA PHE A 140 15.76 -2.32 -0.60
C PHE A 140 16.64 -2.68 -1.79
N GLN A 141 16.45 -3.89 -2.31
CA GLN A 141 17.08 -4.36 -3.55
C GLN A 141 16.03 -4.42 -4.65
N TYR A 142 16.36 -3.92 -5.84
CA TYR A 142 15.52 -4.08 -7.02
C TYR A 142 15.43 -5.56 -7.40
N ILE A 143 14.20 -6.07 -7.59
CA ILE A 143 13.98 -7.49 -7.87
C ILE A 143 13.25 -7.77 -9.18
N GLU A 144 12.38 -6.86 -9.65
CA GLU A 144 11.62 -7.12 -10.88
C GLU A 144 11.01 -5.85 -11.48
N SER A 145 10.63 -5.96 -12.76
CA SER A 145 9.76 -5.00 -13.43
C SER A 145 8.51 -5.72 -13.92
N GLN A 146 7.38 -5.03 -13.92
CA GLN A 146 6.14 -5.55 -14.46
C GLN A 146 5.79 -4.86 -15.76
N TYR A 147 5.27 -5.64 -16.71
CA TYR A 147 4.84 -5.16 -18.02
C TYR A 147 3.39 -5.60 -18.26
N MET A 148 2.58 -4.71 -18.81
CA MET A 148 1.16 -4.96 -19.07
C MET A 148 0.90 -4.98 -20.58
N SER A 149 0.19 -6.00 -21.05
CA SER A 149 -0.31 -6.04 -22.43
C SER A 149 -1.63 -5.29 -22.54
N GLY A 150 -1.95 -4.75 -23.73
CA GLY A 150 -3.27 -4.15 -24.00
C GLY A 150 -3.46 -2.71 -23.60
N GLU A 151 -2.39 -2.00 -23.31
CA GLU A 151 -2.45 -0.55 -23.03
C GLU A 151 -2.37 0.29 -24.30
#